data_992e0b430a09c937d3e69740eb2c7aff
#
_entry.id   992e0b430a09c937d3e69740eb2c7aff
#
_cell.length_a   1.000
_cell.length_b   1.000
_cell.length_c   1.000
_cell.angle_alpha   90.00
_cell.angle_beta   90.00
_cell.angle_gamma   90.00
#
_symmetry.space_group_name_H-M   'P 1'
#
loop_
_entity.id
_entity.type
_entity.pdbx_description
1 polymer ?
#
loop_
_entity_poly.entity_id
_entity_poly.type
_entity_poly.pdbx_seq_one_letter_code
_entity_poly.pdbx_strand_id
1 'polypeptide(L)'
;MVSEFNTRKTVAFSQEQIACICLALQQAGNLERLARFLLFLSPEELLRGNEAVLRARAAVAYHQGAFQELYAILESHNFDSRYHAELQQMWFSAHYKEHEKTRGRPLGAVDKYRLRKKYPLPKTIWDGEETIYCFKEKSRNALKEWFDRNRYPTPDEKRNLAKNTGLTLTQVSNWFKNRRQRARTSEPRG
;
A
#
# COMPACT_ATOMS: atom_id res chain seq x y z
N MET A 1 -13.03 27.91 -48.93
CA MET A 1 -12.65 28.45 -47.61
C MET A 1 -13.32 27.67 -46.51
N VAL A 2 -13.05 26.43 -46.46
CA VAL A 2 -13.49 25.56 -45.37
C VAL A 2 -12.37 24.60 -45.18
N SER A 3 -11.74 24.69 -44.10
CA SER A 3 -10.98 23.60 -43.50
C SER A 3 -9.61 23.95 -42.92
N GLU A 4 -9.48 25.13 -42.36
CA GLU A 4 -8.33 25.36 -41.48
C GLU A 4 -8.64 25.13 -39.99
N PHE A 5 -9.83 24.59 -39.69
CA PHE A 5 -10.25 24.39 -38.30
C PHE A 5 -9.95 23.00 -37.76
N ASN A 6 -9.24 22.15 -38.49
CA ASN A 6 -9.13 20.76 -37.99
C ASN A 6 -7.75 20.18 -38.07
N THR A 7 -6.74 20.99 -37.92
CA THR A 7 -5.40 20.50 -37.55
C THR A 7 -4.97 21.07 -36.22
N ARG A 8 -5.78 20.99 -35.21
CA ARG A 8 -5.19 20.71 -33.90
C ARG A 8 -4.61 19.30 -34.05
N LYS A 9 -3.38 19.24 -34.50
CA LYS A 9 -2.58 18.06 -34.32
C LYS A 9 -2.74 17.70 -32.85
N THR A 10 -3.50 16.67 -32.57
CA THR A 10 -3.43 15.98 -31.31
C THR A 10 -1.96 15.66 -31.16
N VAL A 11 -1.27 16.34 -30.26
CA VAL A 11 0.14 16.10 -30.02
C VAL A 11 0.17 14.68 -29.49
N ALA A 12 0.52 13.73 -30.37
CA ALA A 12 0.65 12.34 -29.99
C ALA A 12 1.93 12.23 -29.14
N PHE A 13 1.76 12.18 -27.84
CA PHE A 13 2.85 11.87 -26.92
C PHE A 13 3.31 10.43 -27.14
N SER A 14 4.61 10.19 -27.11
CA SER A 14 5.14 8.83 -27.03
C SER A 14 4.79 8.20 -25.69
N GLN A 15 4.84 6.88 -25.60
CA GLN A 15 4.62 6.17 -24.35
C GLN A 15 5.57 6.64 -23.24
N GLU A 16 6.82 6.93 -23.57
CA GLU A 16 7.82 7.45 -22.63
C GLU A 16 7.49 8.86 -22.17
N GLN A 17 7.01 9.73 -23.05
CA GLN A 17 6.58 11.08 -22.70
C GLN A 17 5.35 11.04 -21.78
N ILE A 18 4.38 10.20 -22.05
CA ILE A 18 3.21 10.00 -21.20
C ILE A 18 3.64 9.54 -19.81
N ALA A 19 4.53 8.56 -19.73
CA ALA A 19 5.07 8.06 -18.48
C ALA A 19 5.78 9.16 -17.68
N CYS A 20 6.61 9.96 -18.32
CA CYS A 20 7.32 11.08 -17.69
C CYS A 20 6.37 12.15 -17.15
N ILE A 21 5.34 12.51 -17.90
CA ILE A 21 4.35 13.50 -17.47
C ILE A 21 3.55 12.98 -16.29
N CYS A 22 3.08 11.75 -16.35
CA CYS A 22 2.36 11.11 -15.25
C CYS A 22 3.21 11.06 -13.97
N LEU A 23 4.45 10.64 -14.10
CA LEU A 23 5.37 10.56 -12.97
C LEU A 23 5.64 11.93 -12.35
N ALA A 24 5.93 12.94 -13.19
CA ALA A 24 6.21 14.29 -12.73
C ALA A 24 5.03 14.92 -12.00
N LEU A 25 3.81 14.77 -12.52
CA LEU A 25 2.61 15.30 -11.90
C LEU A 25 2.27 14.57 -10.59
N GLN A 26 2.49 13.27 -10.56
CA GLN A 26 2.28 12.47 -9.36
C GLN A 26 3.27 12.82 -8.25
N GLN A 27 4.54 12.97 -8.59
CA GLN A 27 5.59 13.38 -7.64
C GLN A 27 5.36 14.81 -7.11
N ALA A 28 4.87 15.70 -7.96
CA ALA A 28 4.52 17.06 -7.55
C ALA A 28 3.25 17.12 -6.67
N GLY A 29 2.52 16.02 -6.53
CA GLY A 29 1.27 15.98 -5.80
C GLY A 29 0.12 16.71 -6.47
N ASN A 30 0.27 17.08 -7.76
CA ASN A 30 -0.74 17.83 -8.51
C ASN A 30 -1.76 16.87 -9.17
N LEU A 31 -2.60 16.28 -8.34
CA LEU A 31 -3.54 15.24 -8.77
C LEU A 31 -4.68 15.78 -9.64
N GLU A 32 -5.08 17.03 -9.47
CA GLU A 32 -6.09 17.65 -10.33
C GLU A 32 -5.59 17.81 -11.77
N ARG A 33 -4.36 18.27 -11.91
CA ARG A 33 -3.72 18.43 -13.21
C ARG A 33 -3.44 17.08 -13.86
N LEU A 34 -3.06 16.10 -13.06
CA LEU A 34 -2.88 14.71 -13.50
C LEU A 34 -4.20 14.14 -14.02
N ALA A 35 -5.29 14.34 -13.30
CA ALA A 35 -6.62 13.90 -13.71
C ALA A 35 -7.01 14.51 -15.06
N ARG A 36 -6.79 15.80 -15.24
CA ARG A 36 -7.04 16.48 -16.52
C ARG A 36 -6.19 15.93 -17.65
N PHE A 37 -4.91 15.69 -17.39
CA PHE A 37 -4.00 15.10 -18.37
C PHE A 37 -4.47 13.72 -18.83
N LEU A 38 -4.90 12.87 -17.89
CA LEU A 38 -5.43 11.54 -18.23
C LEU A 38 -6.68 11.59 -19.12
N LEU A 39 -7.50 12.63 -19.00
CA LEU A 39 -8.65 12.83 -19.87
C LEU A 39 -8.28 13.15 -21.32
N PHE A 40 -7.08 13.66 -21.57
CA PHE A 40 -6.58 13.91 -22.93
C PHE A 40 -6.06 12.66 -23.62
N LEU A 41 -5.79 11.59 -22.87
CA LEU A 41 -5.32 10.35 -23.43
C LEU A 41 -6.46 9.60 -24.11
N SER A 42 -6.16 8.96 -25.24
CA SER A 42 -7.12 8.08 -25.90
C SER A 42 -7.40 6.84 -25.05
N PRO A 43 -8.56 6.18 -25.22
CA PRO A 43 -8.82 4.91 -24.55
C PRO A 43 -7.76 3.86 -24.83
N GLU A 44 -7.17 3.84 -26.02
CA GLU A 44 -6.07 2.92 -26.35
C GLU A 44 -4.81 3.19 -25.53
N GLU A 45 -4.46 4.46 -25.35
CA GLU A 45 -3.30 4.85 -24.52
C GLU A 45 -3.52 4.49 -23.06
N LEU A 46 -4.75 4.65 -22.56
CA LEU A 46 -5.12 4.26 -21.19
C LEU A 46 -5.08 2.73 -21.00
N LEU A 47 -5.37 1.95 -22.04
CA LEU A 47 -5.49 0.49 -21.97
C LEU A 47 -4.19 -0.25 -22.33
N ARG A 48 -3.18 0.43 -22.87
CA ARG A 48 -1.93 -0.21 -23.33
C ARG A 48 -1.07 -0.84 -22.23
N GLY A 49 -1.50 -0.81 -20.98
CA GLY A 49 -0.74 -1.41 -19.89
C GLY A 49 0.54 -0.66 -19.52
N ASN A 50 0.63 0.63 -19.89
CA ASN A 50 1.69 1.50 -19.38
C ASN A 50 1.54 1.62 -17.87
N GLU A 51 2.49 1.08 -17.15
CA GLU A 51 2.43 1.01 -15.67
C GLU A 51 2.37 2.39 -15.04
N ALA A 52 3.09 3.37 -15.58
CA ALA A 52 3.03 4.76 -15.10
C ALA A 52 1.63 5.36 -15.26
N VAL A 53 0.92 5.08 -16.34
CA VAL A 53 -0.46 5.50 -16.56
C VAL A 53 -1.39 4.81 -15.58
N LEU A 54 -1.24 3.52 -15.37
CA LEU A 54 -2.06 2.76 -14.41
C LEU A 54 -1.87 3.26 -12.98
N ARG A 55 -0.64 3.53 -12.59
CA ARG A 55 -0.32 4.11 -11.28
C ARG A 55 -0.90 5.52 -11.12
N ALA A 56 -0.84 6.33 -12.16
CA ALA A 56 -1.43 7.67 -12.18
C ALA A 56 -2.96 7.59 -12.05
N ARG A 57 -3.60 6.70 -12.78
CA ARG A 57 -5.05 6.45 -12.68
C ARG A 57 -5.45 6.00 -11.28
N ALA A 58 -4.65 5.11 -10.67
CA ALA A 58 -4.88 4.66 -9.31
C ALA A 58 -4.80 5.82 -8.30
N ALA A 59 -3.78 6.67 -8.41
CA ALA A 59 -3.62 7.84 -7.55
C ALA A 59 -4.78 8.83 -7.68
N VAL A 60 -5.23 9.08 -8.89
CA VAL A 60 -6.41 9.95 -9.15
C VAL A 60 -7.69 9.34 -8.59
N ALA A 61 -7.93 8.06 -8.84
CA ALA A 61 -9.09 7.35 -8.31
C ALA A 61 -9.13 7.39 -6.77
N TYR A 62 -8.00 7.19 -6.14
CA TYR A 62 -7.84 7.29 -4.69
C TYR A 62 -8.19 8.69 -4.18
N HIS A 63 -7.64 9.71 -4.81
CA HIS A 63 -7.88 11.12 -4.44
C HIS A 63 -9.34 11.53 -4.60
N GLN A 64 -9.99 11.04 -5.65
CA GLN A 64 -11.41 11.33 -5.93
C GLN A 64 -12.38 10.48 -5.09
N GLY A 65 -11.87 9.53 -4.32
CA GLY A 65 -12.71 8.61 -3.58
C GLY A 65 -13.41 7.55 -4.43
N ALA A 66 -12.98 7.35 -5.67
CA ALA A 66 -13.49 6.33 -6.58
C ALA A 66 -12.84 4.97 -6.28
N PHE A 67 -13.14 4.39 -5.12
CA PHE A 67 -12.42 3.23 -4.60
C PHE A 67 -12.69 1.95 -5.39
N GLN A 68 -13.87 1.77 -5.94
CA GLN A 68 -14.17 0.59 -6.78
C GLN A 68 -13.31 0.60 -8.06
N GLU A 69 -13.15 1.77 -8.66
CA GLU A 69 -12.25 1.94 -9.81
C GLU A 69 -10.79 1.68 -9.41
N LEU A 70 -10.36 2.19 -8.26
CA LEU A 70 -9.03 1.94 -7.72
C LEU A 70 -8.74 0.44 -7.59
N TYR A 71 -9.64 -0.32 -7.00
CA TYR A 71 -9.46 -1.76 -6.83
C TYR A 71 -9.38 -2.48 -8.17
N ALA A 72 -10.22 -2.10 -9.12
CA ALA A 72 -10.19 -2.66 -10.46
C ALA A 72 -8.85 -2.41 -11.16
N ILE A 73 -8.30 -1.21 -11.04
CA ILE A 73 -6.98 -0.86 -11.59
C ILE A 73 -5.88 -1.69 -10.94
N LEU A 74 -5.87 -1.79 -9.62
CA LEU A 74 -4.84 -2.52 -8.88
C LEU A 74 -4.86 -4.02 -9.17
N GLU A 75 -6.02 -4.57 -9.47
CA GLU A 75 -6.18 -5.99 -9.81
C GLU A 75 -5.92 -6.31 -11.28
N SER A 76 -5.88 -5.31 -12.16
CA SER A 76 -5.85 -5.49 -13.61
C SER A 76 -4.47 -5.78 -14.20
N HIS A 77 -3.39 -5.51 -13.48
CA HIS A 77 -2.02 -5.56 -14.00
C HIS A 77 -1.05 -6.02 -12.92
N ASN A 78 -0.08 -6.83 -13.30
CA ASN A 78 1.03 -7.20 -12.43
C ASN A 78 2.04 -6.07 -12.36
N PHE A 79 1.98 -5.28 -11.31
CA PHE A 79 2.86 -4.15 -11.12
C PHE A 79 4.27 -4.58 -10.72
N ASP A 80 5.27 -3.81 -11.15
CA ASP A 80 6.66 -4.02 -10.76
C ASP A 80 6.80 -3.94 -9.21
N SER A 81 7.61 -4.81 -8.65
CA SER A 81 7.83 -4.92 -7.20
C SER A 81 8.29 -3.61 -6.54
N ARG A 82 8.94 -2.72 -7.30
CA ARG A 82 9.35 -1.40 -6.82
C ARG A 82 8.20 -0.54 -6.33
N TYR A 83 7.00 -0.78 -6.84
CA TYR A 83 5.81 0.01 -6.53
C TYR A 83 4.85 -0.69 -5.58
N HIS A 84 5.14 -1.91 -5.19
CA HIS A 84 4.25 -2.72 -4.37
C HIS A 84 3.94 -2.07 -3.01
N ALA A 85 4.93 -1.55 -2.32
CA ALA A 85 4.73 -0.93 -1.01
C ALA A 85 3.74 0.23 -1.05
N GLU A 86 3.88 1.12 -2.03
CA GLU A 86 2.98 2.26 -2.23
C GLU A 86 1.57 1.81 -2.60
N LEU A 87 1.45 0.87 -3.52
CA LEU A 87 0.16 0.36 -3.98
C LEU A 87 -0.56 -0.46 -2.90
N GLN A 88 0.17 -1.22 -2.11
CA GLN A 88 -0.37 -1.93 -0.94
C GLN A 88 -0.95 -0.97 0.09
N GLN A 89 -0.23 0.07 0.39
CA GLN A 89 -0.70 1.11 1.32
C GLN A 89 -1.96 1.79 0.79
N MET A 90 -2.02 2.09 -0.48
CA MET A 90 -3.18 2.67 -1.14
C MET A 90 -4.40 1.74 -1.07
N TRP A 91 -4.20 0.45 -1.29
CA TRP A 91 -5.25 -0.58 -1.18
C TRP A 91 -5.88 -0.58 0.21
N PHE A 92 -5.07 -0.71 1.24
CA PHE A 92 -5.60 -0.74 2.61
C PHE A 92 -6.19 0.60 3.05
N SER A 93 -5.56 1.71 2.71
CA SER A 93 -6.07 3.05 3.03
C SER A 93 -7.45 3.30 2.41
N ALA A 94 -7.66 2.84 1.19
CA ALA A 94 -8.96 2.94 0.52
C ALA A 94 -10.04 2.15 1.27
N HIS A 95 -9.75 0.91 1.67
CA HIS A 95 -10.68 0.10 2.46
C HIS A 95 -10.98 0.73 3.82
N TYR A 96 -9.98 1.31 4.47
CA TYR A 96 -10.19 2.04 5.73
C TYR A 96 -11.11 3.24 5.54
N LYS A 97 -10.88 4.05 4.52
CA LYS A 97 -11.70 5.24 4.22
C LYS A 97 -13.14 4.89 3.89
N GLU A 98 -13.38 3.83 3.13
CA GLU A 98 -14.74 3.36 2.87
C GLU A 98 -15.48 2.99 4.14
N HIS A 99 -14.83 2.27 5.04
CA HIS A 99 -15.42 1.85 6.31
C HIS A 99 -15.63 3.01 7.26
N GLU A 100 -14.69 3.94 7.34
CA GLU A 100 -14.85 5.16 8.13
C GLU A 100 -16.04 5.99 7.65
N LYS A 101 -16.21 6.10 6.34
CA LYS A 101 -17.34 6.82 5.74
C LYS A 101 -18.68 6.17 6.10
N THR A 102 -18.75 4.84 6.06
CA THR A 102 -19.96 4.08 6.39
C THR A 102 -20.29 4.17 7.87
N ARG A 103 -19.29 4.09 8.74
CA ARG A 103 -19.47 4.14 10.21
C ARG A 103 -19.58 5.56 10.77
N GLY A 104 -19.11 6.57 10.02
CA GLY A 104 -19.09 7.96 10.47
C GLY A 104 -18.07 8.25 11.58
N ARG A 105 -17.08 7.39 11.79
CA ARG A 105 -16.02 7.55 12.80
C ARG A 105 -14.70 6.93 12.34
N PRO A 106 -13.54 7.42 12.86
CA PRO A 106 -12.24 6.83 12.57
C PRO A 106 -12.16 5.37 13.05
N LEU A 107 -11.38 4.56 12.32
CA LEU A 107 -11.13 3.17 12.68
C LEU A 107 -9.98 3.06 13.69
N GLY A 108 -10.16 2.21 14.68
CA GLY A 108 -9.10 1.81 15.59
C GLY A 108 -8.19 0.73 15.00
N ALA A 109 -7.12 0.39 15.72
CA ALA A 109 -6.14 -0.59 15.28
C ALA A 109 -6.76 -1.99 15.05
N VAL A 110 -7.70 -2.41 15.87
CA VAL A 110 -8.38 -3.71 15.76
C VAL A 110 -9.26 -3.75 14.51
N ASP A 111 -10.00 -2.68 14.23
CA ASP A 111 -10.83 -2.59 13.03
C ASP A 111 -9.98 -2.65 11.77
N LYS A 112 -8.87 -1.94 11.74
CA LYS A 112 -7.91 -1.98 10.62
C LYS A 112 -7.32 -3.37 10.41
N TYR A 113 -6.98 -4.05 11.47
CA TYR A 113 -6.49 -5.43 11.41
C TYR A 113 -7.54 -6.38 10.80
N ARG A 114 -8.79 -6.27 11.23
CA ARG A 114 -9.89 -7.07 10.68
C ARG A 114 -10.12 -6.81 9.20
N LEU A 115 -10.01 -5.54 8.78
CA LEU A 115 -10.14 -5.18 7.37
C LEU A 115 -8.99 -5.73 6.52
N ARG A 116 -7.76 -5.70 7.00
CA ARG A 116 -6.62 -6.30 6.29
C ARG A 116 -6.80 -7.80 6.08
N LYS A 117 -7.42 -8.49 7.02
CA LYS A 117 -7.75 -9.90 6.88
C LYS A 117 -8.92 -10.16 5.93
N LYS A 118 -9.92 -9.30 5.96
CA LYS A 118 -11.10 -9.41 5.09
C LYS A 118 -10.78 -9.10 3.63
N TYR A 119 -9.88 -8.16 3.39
CA TYR A 119 -9.46 -7.70 2.08
C TYR A 119 -7.95 -7.91 1.91
N PRO A 120 -7.50 -9.16 1.68
CA PRO A 120 -6.09 -9.42 1.49
C PRO A 120 -5.58 -8.78 0.21
N LEU A 121 -4.28 -8.56 0.16
CA LEU A 121 -3.63 -7.97 -1.01
C LEU A 121 -3.79 -8.87 -2.24
N PRO A 122 -4.14 -8.31 -3.41
CA PRO A 122 -4.09 -9.06 -4.65
C PRO A 122 -2.64 -9.35 -5.05
N LYS A 123 -2.43 -10.48 -5.73
CA LYS A 123 -1.09 -10.90 -6.18
C LYS A 123 -0.46 -9.96 -7.21
N THR A 124 -1.25 -9.08 -7.79
CA THR A 124 -0.80 -8.04 -8.73
C THR A 124 0.08 -6.97 -8.09
N ILE A 125 -0.07 -6.74 -6.80
CA ILE A 125 0.69 -5.77 -6.01
C ILE A 125 1.42 -6.42 -4.83
N TRP A 126 1.53 -7.72 -4.84
CA TRP A 126 2.14 -8.48 -3.76
C TRP A 126 2.94 -9.65 -4.36
N ASP A 127 4.18 -9.79 -3.96
CA ASP A 127 5.09 -10.83 -4.42
C ASP A 127 4.96 -12.17 -3.68
N GLY A 128 4.05 -12.24 -2.73
CA GLY A 128 3.85 -13.43 -1.89
C GLY A 128 4.72 -13.47 -0.65
N GLU A 129 5.64 -12.51 -0.48
CA GLU A 129 6.36 -12.38 0.78
C GLU A 129 5.44 -11.80 1.84
N GLU A 130 5.53 -12.34 3.05
CA GLU A 130 4.75 -11.83 4.17
C GLU A 130 5.08 -10.35 4.39
N THR A 131 4.05 -9.54 4.36
CA THR A 131 4.16 -8.12 4.66
C THR A 131 4.67 -7.92 6.10
N ILE A 132 5.14 -6.71 6.38
CA ILE A 132 5.76 -6.24 7.64
C ILE A 132 5.03 -6.70 8.92
N TYR A 133 3.78 -7.16 8.83
CA TYR A 133 2.97 -7.59 9.96
C TYR A 133 3.00 -9.11 10.24
N CYS A 134 3.55 -9.91 9.32
CA CYS A 134 3.72 -11.34 9.47
C CYS A 134 5.21 -11.66 9.46
N PHE A 135 5.78 -11.82 10.63
CA PHE A 135 7.17 -12.24 10.75
C PHE A 135 7.32 -13.67 10.23
N LYS A 136 8.43 -13.95 9.58
CA LYS A 136 8.78 -15.31 9.19
C LYS A 136 8.74 -16.22 10.41
N GLU A 137 8.29 -17.46 10.25
CA GLU A 137 8.16 -18.41 11.35
C GLU A 137 9.42 -18.55 12.17
N LYS A 138 10.58 -18.61 11.50
CA LYS A 138 11.90 -18.65 12.16
C LYS A 138 12.14 -17.44 13.06
N SER A 139 11.76 -16.24 12.62
CA SER A 139 11.87 -15.01 13.40
C SER A 139 10.92 -15.02 14.60
N ARG A 140 9.68 -15.46 14.39
CA ARG A 140 8.72 -15.61 15.49
C ARG A 140 9.19 -16.60 16.54
N ASN A 141 9.74 -17.71 16.13
CA ASN A 141 10.27 -18.72 17.06
C ASN A 141 11.43 -18.18 17.87
N ALA A 142 12.34 -17.44 17.26
CA ALA A 142 13.44 -16.79 17.98
C ALA A 142 12.96 -15.81 19.04
N LEU A 143 11.94 -14.99 18.71
CA LEU A 143 11.33 -14.06 19.66
C LEU A 143 10.59 -14.78 20.80
N LYS A 144 9.89 -15.87 20.50
CA LYS A 144 9.18 -16.68 21.51
C LYS A 144 10.16 -17.35 22.47
N GLU A 145 11.24 -17.94 21.98
CA GLU A 145 12.26 -18.56 22.81
C GLU A 145 12.89 -17.54 23.76
N TRP A 146 13.18 -16.35 23.26
CA TRP A 146 13.70 -15.28 24.09
C TRP A 146 12.70 -14.84 25.15
N PHE A 147 11.43 -14.66 24.79
CA PHE A 147 10.35 -14.28 25.71
C PHE A 147 10.19 -15.27 26.86
N ASP A 148 10.32 -16.55 26.58
CA ASP A 148 10.23 -17.59 27.61
C ASP A 148 11.38 -17.49 28.62
N ARG A 149 12.53 -16.98 28.21
CA ARG A 149 13.68 -16.73 29.09
C ARG A 149 13.59 -15.39 29.80
N ASN A 150 13.24 -14.35 29.07
CA ASN A 150 13.16 -12.98 29.58
C ASN A 150 12.13 -12.16 28.84
N ARG A 151 11.09 -11.73 29.55
CA ARG A 151 10.00 -10.91 29.00
C ARG A 151 10.40 -9.45 28.78
N TYR A 152 11.50 -8.99 29.35
CA TYR A 152 11.99 -7.62 29.33
C TYR A 152 13.42 -7.56 28.84
N PRO A 153 13.67 -7.72 27.52
CA PRO A 153 15.01 -7.65 26.98
C PRO A 153 15.61 -6.24 27.14
N THR A 154 16.89 -6.19 27.42
CA THR A 154 17.64 -4.93 27.45
C THR A 154 17.74 -4.33 26.04
N PRO A 155 18.09 -3.02 25.91
CA PRO A 155 18.31 -2.43 24.58
C PRO A 155 19.35 -3.18 23.74
N ASP A 156 20.43 -3.68 24.35
CA ASP A 156 21.46 -4.46 23.63
C ASP A 156 20.93 -5.82 23.16
N GLU A 157 20.14 -6.50 23.98
CA GLU A 157 19.49 -7.75 23.63
C GLU A 157 18.48 -7.55 22.49
N LYS A 158 17.71 -6.46 22.50
CA LYS A 158 16.80 -6.10 21.41
C LYS A 158 17.55 -5.86 20.09
N ARG A 159 18.71 -5.20 20.14
CA ARG A 159 19.53 -4.98 18.95
C ARG A 159 20.07 -6.30 18.38
N ASN A 160 20.51 -7.21 19.25
CA ASN A 160 20.94 -8.53 18.84
C ASN A 160 19.81 -9.35 18.21
N LEU A 161 18.62 -9.31 18.80
CA LEU A 161 17.42 -9.94 18.24
C LEU A 161 17.05 -9.35 16.89
N ALA A 162 17.09 -8.03 16.74
CA ALA A 162 16.83 -7.34 15.49
C ALA A 162 17.80 -7.80 14.39
N LYS A 163 19.09 -7.86 14.71
CA LYS A 163 20.15 -8.32 13.81
C LYS A 163 19.95 -9.79 13.38
N ASN A 164 19.63 -10.66 14.31
CA ASN A 164 19.50 -12.10 14.06
C ASN A 164 18.19 -12.44 13.30
N THR A 165 17.15 -11.66 13.47
CA THR A 165 15.84 -11.90 12.87
C THR A 165 15.60 -11.11 11.59
N GLY A 166 16.43 -10.12 11.28
CA GLY A 166 16.20 -9.19 10.17
C GLY A 166 15.10 -8.17 10.43
N LEU A 167 14.62 -8.08 11.66
CA LEU A 167 13.60 -7.11 12.07
C LEU A 167 14.24 -5.78 12.48
N THR A 168 13.43 -4.71 12.45
CA THR A 168 13.85 -3.43 13.02
C THR A 168 13.79 -3.47 14.56
N LEU A 169 14.54 -2.59 15.20
CA LEU A 169 14.50 -2.44 16.66
C LEU A 169 13.08 -2.10 17.15
N THR A 170 12.37 -1.26 16.42
CA THR A 170 10.98 -0.89 16.71
C THR A 170 10.04 -2.10 16.62
N GLN A 171 10.21 -2.94 15.61
CA GLN A 171 9.41 -4.16 15.46
C GLN A 171 9.65 -5.14 16.61
N VAL A 172 10.89 -5.34 17.03
CA VAL A 172 11.23 -6.17 18.18
C VAL A 172 10.59 -5.62 19.46
N SER A 173 10.76 -4.32 19.71
CA SER A 173 10.18 -3.66 20.89
C SER A 173 8.66 -3.78 20.95
N ASN A 174 7.99 -3.55 19.84
CA ASN A 174 6.53 -3.66 19.75
C ASN A 174 6.05 -5.11 19.93
N TRP A 175 6.81 -6.08 19.38
CA TRP A 175 6.47 -7.49 19.55
C TRP A 175 6.47 -7.89 21.04
N PHE A 176 7.50 -7.52 21.79
CA PHE A 176 7.60 -7.82 23.23
C PHE A 176 6.50 -7.12 24.03
N LYS A 177 6.23 -5.85 23.72
CA LYS A 177 5.15 -5.07 24.34
C LYS A 177 3.81 -5.76 24.16
N ASN A 178 3.48 -6.13 22.92
CA ASN A 178 2.22 -6.79 22.58
C ASN A 178 2.13 -8.18 23.20
N ARG A 179 3.21 -8.92 23.23
CA ARG A 179 3.25 -10.26 23.81
C ARG A 179 3.05 -10.23 25.33
N ARG A 180 3.67 -9.27 26.01
CA ARG A 180 3.44 -9.06 27.46
C ARG A 180 1.98 -8.72 27.75
N GLN A 181 1.37 -7.89 26.92
CA GLN A 181 -0.03 -7.50 27.06
C GLN A 181 -0.95 -8.73 26.91
N ARG A 182 -0.70 -9.58 25.95
CA ARG A 182 -1.46 -10.83 25.76
C ARG A 182 -1.30 -11.79 26.93
N ALA A 183 -0.11 -11.92 27.47
CA ALA A 183 0.17 -12.76 28.63
C ALA A 183 -0.63 -12.31 29.86
N ARG A 184 -0.76 -11.00 30.09
CA ARG A 184 -1.56 -10.44 31.20
C ARG A 184 -3.06 -10.73 31.07
N THR A 185 -3.57 -10.78 29.84
CA THR A 185 -5.00 -11.06 29.59
C THR A 185 -5.33 -12.54 29.65
N SER A 186 -4.35 -13.42 29.51
CA SER A 186 -4.52 -14.87 29.58
C SER A 186 -4.30 -15.47 30.97
N GLU A 187 -3.75 -14.71 31.91
CA GLU A 187 -3.63 -15.18 33.31
C GLU A 187 -4.98 -15.03 34.00
N PRO A 188 -5.49 -16.09 34.62
CA PRO A 188 -6.71 -15.97 35.43
C PRO A 188 -6.44 -14.99 36.57
N ARG A 189 -7.29 -13.97 36.67
CA ARG A 189 -7.27 -13.08 37.82
C ARG A 189 -7.64 -13.91 39.08
N GLY A 190 -6.62 -14.22 39.82
CA GLY A 190 -6.79 -14.80 41.13
C GLY A 190 -7.35 -13.77 42.12
#